data_9ea60283e217420759df858e7ca19288
#
_entry.id   9ea60283e217420759df858e7ca19288
#
_cell.length_a   1.000
_cell.length_b   1.000
_cell.length_c   1.000
_cell.angle_alpha   90.00
_cell.angle_beta   90.00
_cell.angle_gamma   90.00
#
_symmetry.space_group_name_H-M   'P 1'
#
loop_
_entity.id
_entity.type
_entity.pdbx_description
1 polymer ?
#
loop_
_entity_poly.entity_id
_entity_poly.type
_entity_poly.pdbx_seq_one_letter_code
_entity_poly.pdbx_strand_id
1 'polypeptide(L)'
;MAESFDGLGDASPAGAGASLLQGCGLPAAWADQNQWRILQMPWGDGESFLRCWAAWRADAKRPRLLHFVALCAQPPTAQLIRRTAAHPELLSLADALVEQCWGLLPGVHRLRFEGGRVLLTLGIGDATRLLREQGWTADSVFLSGSIAGHGFEQADLHAVKALARCCRRGTRLAADGAFAAGKAALAQCGFQMEPAADTSPDTLPKPAQLRARFDPDWEPRGPRANAQPTPPMRCVVIGAGVAGAACAASLARRGWQVQVLDTSTTPAAGASSLPVGVFAPHLSPDDNLFSRISRSGVRAMLQQCAELLRAGVDWCASGVLERRPAGHLGLPADWGASPGADWSQKASAETLLAAGLPQED
;
A
#
# COMPACT_ATOMS: atom_id res chain seq x y z
N MET A 1 -35.45 -13.14 6.91
CA MET A 1 -35.22 -13.27 5.47
C MET A 1 -33.81 -12.72 5.23
N ALA A 2 -32.86 -13.63 5.09
CA ALA A 2 -31.48 -13.29 4.78
C ALA A 2 -31.36 -13.25 3.24
N GLU A 3 -31.21 -12.07 2.67
CA GLU A 3 -30.90 -11.94 1.26
C GLU A 3 -29.40 -12.27 1.07
N SER A 4 -29.17 -13.37 0.39
CA SER A 4 -27.85 -13.78 -0.10
C SER A 4 -27.35 -12.74 -1.09
N PHE A 5 -26.36 -11.97 -0.72
CA PHE A 5 -25.55 -11.18 -1.65
C PHE A 5 -24.52 -12.10 -2.33
N ASP A 6 -24.98 -12.93 -3.25
CA ASP A 6 -24.17 -13.61 -4.25
C ASP A 6 -23.94 -12.70 -5.49
N GLY A 7 -23.26 -11.59 -5.26
CA GLY A 7 -22.74 -10.70 -6.28
C GLY A 7 -21.22 -10.80 -6.31
N LEU A 8 -20.67 -12.01 -6.51
CA LEU A 8 -19.23 -12.21 -6.78
C LEU A 8 -18.96 -11.73 -8.21
N GLY A 9 -18.50 -10.48 -8.32
CA GLY A 9 -17.98 -9.93 -9.56
C GLY A 9 -16.90 -10.82 -10.15
N ASP A 10 -16.98 -11.00 -11.47
CA ASP A 10 -16.05 -11.78 -12.27
C ASP A 10 -14.59 -11.48 -11.91
N ALA A 11 -13.84 -12.54 -11.66
CA ALA A 11 -12.39 -12.46 -11.49
C ALA A 11 -11.77 -11.82 -12.74
N SER A 12 -10.82 -10.93 -12.56
CA SER A 12 -10.04 -10.35 -13.65
C SER A 12 -9.53 -11.47 -14.56
N PRO A 13 -9.57 -11.34 -15.89
CA PRO A 13 -9.13 -12.39 -16.80
C PRO A 13 -7.69 -12.77 -16.45
N ALA A 14 -7.43 -14.07 -16.31
CA ALA A 14 -6.13 -14.59 -15.93
C ALA A 14 -5.04 -14.00 -16.84
N GLY A 15 -4.08 -13.28 -16.24
CA GLY A 15 -3.01 -12.60 -16.96
C GLY A 15 -3.20 -11.08 -17.17
N ALA A 16 -4.26 -10.46 -16.67
CA ALA A 16 -4.46 -9.01 -16.78
C ALA A 16 -3.29 -8.24 -16.14
N GLY A 17 -2.80 -8.71 -14.99
CA GLY A 17 -1.64 -8.11 -14.33
C GLY A 17 -0.37 -8.18 -15.19
N ALA A 18 -0.09 -9.29 -15.86
CA ALA A 18 1.06 -9.42 -16.76
C ALA A 18 0.94 -8.46 -17.95
N SER A 19 -0.26 -8.29 -18.48
CA SER A 19 -0.55 -7.37 -19.58
C SER A 19 -0.26 -5.92 -19.20
N LEU A 20 -0.66 -5.47 -17.98
CA LEU A 20 -0.40 -4.12 -17.49
C LEU A 20 1.09 -3.83 -17.29
N LEU A 21 1.84 -4.81 -16.76
CA LEU A 21 3.30 -4.69 -16.66
C LEU A 21 3.93 -4.48 -18.04
N GLN A 22 3.62 -5.37 -18.98
CA GLN A 22 4.14 -5.30 -20.34
C GLN A 22 3.75 -3.99 -21.02
N GLY A 23 2.51 -3.52 -20.80
CA GLY A 23 2.00 -2.25 -21.33
C GLY A 23 2.79 -1.04 -20.87
N CYS A 24 3.30 -1.05 -19.66
CA CYS A 24 4.20 -0.02 -19.15
C CYS A 24 5.68 -0.30 -19.45
N GLY A 25 6.01 -1.35 -20.21
CA GLY A 25 7.37 -1.71 -20.59
C GLY A 25 8.23 -2.23 -19.43
N LEU A 26 7.59 -2.81 -18.41
CA LEU A 26 8.29 -3.42 -17.27
C LEU A 26 8.72 -4.86 -17.62
N PRO A 27 9.89 -5.31 -17.14
CA PRO A 27 10.83 -4.67 -16.21
C PRO A 27 11.82 -3.70 -16.86
N ALA A 28 11.96 -3.66 -18.18
CA ALA A 28 12.98 -2.86 -18.85
C ALA A 28 12.93 -1.35 -18.48
N ALA A 29 11.73 -0.80 -18.25
CA ALA A 29 11.56 0.61 -17.94
C ALA A 29 12.11 1.04 -16.57
N TRP A 30 12.20 0.14 -15.61
CA TRP A 30 12.73 0.42 -14.28
C TRP A 30 14.21 0.04 -14.10
N ALA A 31 14.83 -0.57 -15.13
CA ALA A 31 16.20 -1.02 -15.05
C ALA A 31 17.14 0.10 -14.62
N ASP A 32 18.03 -0.21 -13.68
CA ASP A 32 19.03 0.69 -13.13
C ASP A 32 18.48 1.97 -12.47
N GLN A 33 17.17 2.03 -12.18
CA GLN A 33 16.58 3.14 -11.44
C GLN A 33 16.74 2.93 -9.92
N ASN A 34 16.92 4.02 -9.16
CA ASN A 34 16.98 3.94 -7.70
C ASN A 34 15.64 3.52 -7.11
N GLN A 35 14.54 4.01 -7.69
CA GLN A 35 13.19 3.67 -7.27
C GLN A 35 12.25 3.68 -8.46
N TRP A 36 11.18 2.88 -8.36
CA TRP A 36 10.08 2.88 -9.31
C TRP A 36 8.75 2.91 -8.58
N ARG A 37 7.85 3.76 -9.04
CA ARG A 37 6.54 3.99 -8.41
C ARG A 37 5.45 3.61 -9.39
N ILE A 38 4.58 2.70 -8.94
CA ILE A 38 3.41 2.24 -9.69
C ILE A 38 2.17 2.71 -8.96
N LEU A 39 1.22 3.27 -9.68
CA LEU A 39 -0.11 3.62 -9.18
C LEU A 39 -1.15 2.79 -9.91
N GLN A 40 -1.94 2.02 -9.17
CA GLN A 40 -3.01 1.18 -9.71
C GLN A 40 -4.38 1.62 -9.22
N MET A 41 -5.34 1.60 -10.12
CA MET A 41 -6.76 1.83 -9.82
C MET A 41 -7.65 0.99 -10.75
N PRO A 42 -8.67 0.35 -10.19
CA PRO A 42 -8.76 -0.08 -8.79
C PRO A 42 -7.72 -1.15 -8.44
N TRP A 43 -7.62 -1.51 -7.16
CA TRP A 43 -6.75 -2.59 -6.67
C TRP A 43 -6.98 -3.93 -7.39
N GLY A 44 -8.25 -4.23 -7.72
CA GLY A 44 -8.61 -5.52 -8.27
C GLY A 44 -8.49 -6.65 -7.25
N ASP A 45 -7.88 -7.73 -7.68
CA ASP A 45 -7.64 -8.93 -6.89
C ASP A 45 -6.21 -9.02 -6.32
N GLY A 46 -5.35 -8.05 -6.66
CA GLY A 46 -3.96 -7.99 -6.24
C GLY A 46 -2.95 -8.66 -7.17
N GLU A 47 -3.41 -9.29 -8.26
CA GLU A 47 -2.53 -9.98 -9.22
C GLU A 47 -1.42 -9.06 -9.74
N SER A 48 -1.77 -7.84 -10.13
CA SER A 48 -0.80 -6.88 -10.67
C SER A 48 0.33 -6.58 -9.68
N PHE A 49 0.00 -6.42 -8.40
CA PHE A 49 1.03 -6.22 -7.37
C PHE A 49 1.91 -7.45 -7.20
N LEU A 50 1.32 -8.64 -7.09
CA LEU A 50 2.07 -9.89 -6.93
C LEU A 50 3.01 -10.14 -8.12
N ARG A 51 2.54 -9.91 -9.34
CA ARG A 51 3.36 -10.02 -10.55
C ARG A 51 4.47 -8.96 -10.61
N CYS A 52 4.21 -7.71 -10.22
CA CYS A 52 5.25 -6.69 -10.11
C CYS A 52 6.31 -7.07 -9.08
N TRP A 53 5.89 -7.62 -7.96
CA TRP A 53 6.81 -8.08 -6.93
C TRP A 53 7.64 -9.28 -7.39
N ALA A 54 7.03 -10.27 -8.03
CA ALA A 54 7.75 -11.41 -8.63
C ALA A 54 8.75 -10.94 -9.69
N ALA A 55 8.35 -10.07 -10.61
CA ALA A 55 9.22 -9.49 -11.63
C ALA A 55 10.38 -8.71 -11.01
N TRP A 56 10.11 -7.93 -9.97
CA TRP A 56 11.15 -7.20 -9.22
C TRP A 56 12.15 -8.17 -8.56
N ARG A 57 11.67 -9.27 -7.98
CA ARG A 57 12.55 -10.30 -7.40
C ARG A 57 13.49 -10.93 -8.43
N ALA A 58 12.96 -11.24 -9.61
CA ALA A 58 13.67 -11.94 -10.68
C ALA A 58 14.66 -11.04 -11.45
N ASP A 59 14.48 -9.72 -11.42
CA ASP A 59 15.29 -8.80 -12.23
C ASP A 59 16.58 -8.40 -11.52
N ALA A 60 17.73 -8.72 -12.13
CA ALA A 60 19.05 -8.32 -11.61
C ALA A 60 19.28 -6.79 -11.66
N LYS A 61 18.60 -6.09 -12.58
CA LYS A 61 18.65 -4.62 -12.74
C LYS A 61 17.50 -3.88 -12.06
N ARG A 62 16.82 -4.58 -11.13
CA ARG A 62 15.68 -4.03 -10.39
C ARG A 62 15.99 -2.73 -9.66
N PRO A 63 15.03 -1.83 -9.52
CA PRO A 63 15.19 -0.64 -8.69
C PRO A 63 15.44 -1.04 -7.23
N ARG A 64 16.21 -0.25 -6.53
CA ARG A 64 16.47 -0.46 -5.10
C ARG A 64 15.18 -0.46 -4.28
N LEU A 65 14.21 0.36 -4.68
CA LEU A 65 12.91 0.49 -4.05
C LEU A 65 11.79 0.40 -5.09
N LEU A 66 10.89 -0.57 -4.91
CA LEU A 66 9.62 -0.64 -5.60
C LEU A 66 8.53 -0.09 -4.67
N HIS A 67 7.83 0.95 -5.09
CA HIS A 67 6.70 1.50 -4.38
C HIS A 67 5.43 1.33 -5.20
N PHE A 68 4.55 0.45 -4.78
CA PHE A 68 3.26 0.19 -5.40
C PHE A 68 2.16 0.84 -4.58
N VAL A 69 1.41 1.75 -5.18
CA VAL A 69 0.24 2.40 -4.60
C VAL A 69 -0.99 1.82 -5.27
N ALA A 70 -1.94 1.33 -4.50
CA ALA A 70 -3.19 0.82 -5.03
C ALA A 70 -4.40 1.41 -4.30
N LEU A 71 -5.45 1.72 -5.05
CA LEU A 71 -6.67 2.29 -4.53
C LEU A 71 -7.81 1.28 -4.60
N CYS A 72 -8.53 1.14 -3.50
CA CYS A 72 -9.68 0.24 -3.39
C CYS A 72 -10.80 0.88 -2.56
N ALA A 73 -12.04 0.60 -2.91
CA ALA A 73 -13.19 1.07 -2.14
C ALA A 73 -13.34 0.31 -0.82
N GLN A 74 -12.99 -0.98 -0.85
CA GLN A 74 -13.04 -1.90 0.29
C GLN A 74 -11.67 -2.56 0.51
N PRO A 75 -11.34 -2.95 1.75
CA PRO A 75 -10.09 -3.65 2.02
C PRO A 75 -10.03 -4.98 1.27
N PRO A 76 -8.84 -5.38 0.76
CA PRO A 76 -8.67 -6.66 0.11
C PRO A 76 -8.89 -7.82 1.09
N THR A 77 -9.54 -8.88 0.63
CA THR A 77 -9.77 -10.08 1.43
C THR A 77 -8.71 -11.14 1.17
N ALA A 78 -8.36 -11.91 2.20
CA ALA A 78 -7.43 -13.03 2.08
C ALA A 78 -7.88 -14.06 1.04
N GLN A 79 -9.19 -14.32 0.96
CA GLN A 79 -9.76 -15.24 -0.02
C GLN A 79 -9.52 -14.78 -1.46
N LEU A 80 -9.75 -13.49 -1.74
CA LEU A 80 -9.55 -12.92 -3.06
C LEU A 80 -8.08 -13.00 -3.47
N ILE A 81 -7.17 -12.59 -2.59
CA ILE A 81 -5.72 -12.64 -2.85
C ILE A 81 -5.24 -14.07 -3.14
N ARG A 82 -5.69 -15.06 -2.34
CA ARG A 82 -5.30 -16.47 -2.58
C ARG A 82 -5.85 -17.04 -3.86
N ARG A 83 -7.08 -16.67 -4.25
CA ARG A 83 -7.67 -17.11 -5.53
C ARG A 83 -6.86 -16.60 -6.73
N THR A 84 -6.31 -15.42 -6.64
CA THR A 84 -5.50 -14.80 -7.69
C THR A 84 -4.14 -15.44 -7.85
N ALA A 85 -3.59 -16.01 -6.78
CA ALA A 85 -2.31 -16.70 -6.79
C ALA A 85 -2.40 -18.11 -7.39
N ALA A 86 -3.17 -18.29 -8.49
CA ALA A 86 -3.28 -19.56 -9.20
C ALA A 86 -1.95 -20.06 -9.78
N HIS A 87 -0.97 -19.18 -9.93
CA HIS A 87 0.37 -19.51 -10.39
C HIS A 87 1.27 -19.88 -9.20
N PRO A 88 1.94 -21.04 -9.21
CA PRO A 88 2.79 -21.50 -8.10
C PRO A 88 3.83 -20.48 -7.65
N GLU A 89 4.39 -19.72 -8.58
CA GLU A 89 5.36 -18.66 -8.33
C GLU A 89 4.82 -17.48 -7.49
N LEU A 90 3.51 -17.28 -7.45
CA LEU A 90 2.86 -16.20 -6.69
C LEU A 90 2.36 -16.63 -5.32
N LEU A 91 2.25 -17.93 -5.04
CA LEU A 91 1.66 -18.46 -3.81
C LEU A 91 2.35 -17.91 -2.56
N SER A 92 3.68 -18.01 -2.50
CA SER A 92 4.46 -17.52 -1.34
C SER A 92 4.35 -16.00 -1.15
N LEU A 93 4.22 -15.25 -2.24
CA LEU A 93 4.03 -13.80 -2.20
C LEU A 93 2.61 -13.43 -1.72
N ALA A 94 1.62 -14.20 -2.17
CA ALA A 94 0.23 -14.03 -1.75
C ALA A 94 0.06 -14.32 -0.26
N ASP A 95 0.67 -15.39 0.25
CA ASP A 95 0.63 -15.70 1.68
C ASP A 95 1.28 -14.58 2.51
N ALA A 96 2.46 -14.09 2.11
CA ALA A 96 3.11 -12.97 2.77
C ALA A 96 2.27 -11.67 2.71
N LEU A 97 1.52 -11.45 1.63
CA LEU A 97 0.59 -10.34 1.52
C LEU A 97 -0.60 -10.51 2.48
N VAL A 98 -1.20 -11.71 2.50
CA VAL A 98 -2.35 -12.03 3.36
C VAL A 98 -2.02 -11.86 4.83
N GLU A 99 -0.84 -12.27 5.27
CA GLU A 99 -0.37 -12.08 6.65
C GLU A 99 -0.38 -10.62 7.11
N GLN A 100 -0.25 -9.67 6.19
CA GLN A 100 -0.29 -8.24 6.52
C GLN A 100 -1.66 -7.59 6.29
N CYS A 101 -2.63 -8.29 5.69
CA CYS A 101 -3.98 -7.79 5.40
C CYS A 101 -4.95 -7.92 6.57
N TRP A 102 -4.61 -7.36 7.73
CA TRP A 102 -5.46 -7.29 8.91
C TRP A 102 -5.65 -5.83 9.36
N GLY A 103 -6.74 -5.51 10.01
CA GLY A 103 -7.02 -4.18 10.56
C GLY A 103 -6.97 -3.05 9.52
N LEU A 104 -7.33 -3.33 8.26
CA LEU A 104 -7.29 -2.39 7.14
C LEU A 104 -8.56 -1.52 7.13
N LEU A 105 -8.65 -0.57 8.02
CA LEU A 105 -9.71 0.44 8.10
C LEU A 105 -9.66 1.42 6.91
N PRO A 106 -10.72 2.19 6.61
CA PRO A 106 -10.65 3.27 5.63
C PRO A 106 -9.50 4.22 5.91
N GLY A 107 -8.73 4.58 4.86
CA GLY A 107 -7.53 5.42 4.98
C GLY A 107 -6.34 4.87 4.20
N VAL A 108 -5.13 5.22 4.63
CA VAL A 108 -3.89 4.85 3.93
C VAL A 108 -3.06 3.92 4.80
N HIS A 109 -2.75 2.73 4.27
CA HIS A 109 -1.96 1.71 4.93
C HIS A 109 -0.69 1.42 4.14
N ARG A 110 0.44 1.24 4.83
CA ARG A 110 1.69 0.84 4.21
C ARG A 110 2.12 -0.53 4.70
N LEU A 111 2.20 -1.47 3.75
CA LEU A 111 2.70 -2.82 3.95
C LEU A 111 4.11 -2.91 3.38
N ARG A 112 4.98 -3.65 4.06
CA ARG A 112 6.41 -3.71 3.73
C ARG A 112 6.83 -5.15 3.48
N PHE A 113 7.61 -5.34 2.41
CA PHE A 113 8.14 -6.64 2.00
C PHE A 113 9.62 -6.49 1.62
N GLU A 114 10.34 -7.58 1.51
CA GLU A 114 11.75 -7.63 1.09
C GLU A 114 12.67 -6.69 1.91
N GLY A 115 12.55 -6.72 3.23
CA GLY A 115 13.33 -5.81 4.07
C GLY A 115 12.96 -4.34 3.88
N GLY A 116 11.72 -4.03 3.45
CA GLY A 116 11.24 -2.68 3.15
C GLY A 116 11.72 -2.13 1.82
N ARG A 117 12.16 -2.99 0.89
CA ARG A 117 12.48 -2.61 -0.49
C ARG A 117 11.30 -2.70 -1.43
N VAL A 118 10.30 -3.50 -1.11
CA VAL A 118 8.99 -3.52 -1.77
C VAL A 118 7.97 -2.95 -0.81
N LEU A 119 7.32 -1.86 -1.20
CA LEU A 119 6.32 -1.15 -0.40
C LEU A 119 4.99 -1.19 -1.14
N LEU A 120 3.96 -1.71 -0.48
CA LEU A 120 2.59 -1.59 -0.94
C LEU A 120 1.89 -0.53 -0.08
N THR A 121 1.35 0.49 -0.72
CA THR A 121 0.47 1.48 -0.08
C THR A 121 -0.95 1.25 -0.57
N LEU A 122 -1.83 0.82 0.33
CA LEU A 122 -3.26 0.68 0.06
C LEU A 122 -3.99 1.94 0.49
N GLY A 123 -4.66 2.60 -0.45
CA GLY A 123 -5.61 3.67 -0.19
C GLY A 123 -7.02 3.10 -0.22
N ILE A 124 -7.67 3.02 0.94
CA ILE A 124 -9.02 2.44 1.10
C ILE A 124 -10.03 3.58 1.26
N GLY A 125 -10.98 3.66 0.33
CA GLY A 125 -12.02 4.68 0.29
C GLY A 125 -12.18 5.31 -1.08
N ASP A 126 -12.68 6.55 -1.14
CA ASP A 126 -12.88 7.29 -2.39
C ASP A 126 -11.54 7.59 -3.09
N ALA A 127 -11.36 6.99 -4.27
CA ALA A 127 -10.12 7.09 -5.03
C ALA A 127 -9.79 8.52 -5.45
N THR A 128 -10.79 9.30 -5.89
CA THR A 128 -10.61 10.68 -6.35
C THR A 128 -10.16 11.59 -5.21
N ARG A 129 -10.76 11.41 -4.05
CA ARG A 129 -10.37 12.13 -2.84
C ARG A 129 -8.94 11.78 -2.42
N LEU A 130 -8.61 10.49 -2.35
CA LEU A 130 -7.27 10.01 -1.99
C LEU A 130 -6.20 10.54 -2.94
N LEU A 131 -6.44 10.53 -4.27
CA LEU A 131 -5.51 11.09 -5.26
C LEU A 131 -5.28 12.60 -5.09
N ARG A 132 -6.28 13.34 -4.59
CA ARG A 132 -6.15 14.79 -4.34
C ARG A 132 -5.41 15.10 -3.05
N GLU A 133 -5.73 14.36 -1.99
CA GLU A 133 -5.21 14.60 -0.64
C GLU A 133 -3.77 14.07 -0.47
N GLN A 134 -3.41 12.98 -1.16
CA GLN A 134 -2.11 12.35 -1.02
C GLN A 134 -1.09 12.91 -2.00
N GLY A 135 0.17 12.98 -1.57
CA GLY A 135 1.30 13.48 -2.38
C GLY A 135 1.93 12.42 -3.30
N TRP A 136 1.17 11.43 -3.77
CA TRP A 136 1.72 10.36 -4.61
C TRP A 136 2.18 10.85 -5.96
N THR A 137 3.24 10.21 -6.48
CA THR A 137 3.74 10.38 -7.84
C THR A 137 3.95 9.01 -8.45
N ALA A 138 3.73 8.88 -9.76
CA ALA A 138 3.82 7.62 -10.48
C ALA A 138 4.80 7.68 -11.65
N ASP A 139 5.55 6.59 -11.84
CA ASP A 139 6.37 6.33 -13.03
C ASP A 139 5.59 5.44 -14.01
N SER A 140 4.72 4.58 -13.47
CA SER A 140 3.74 3.77 -14.21
C SER A 140 2.36 3.88 -13.58
N VAL A 141 1.32 3.84 -14.41
CA VAL A 141 -0.09 3.80 -14.01
C VAL A 141 -0.74 2.56 -14.59
N PHE A 142 -1.42 1.81 -13.75
CA PHE A 142 -2.23 0.65 -14.13
C PHE A 142 -3.70 0.98 -13.92
N LEU A 143 -4.49 0.87 -14.99
CA LEU A 143 -5.93 1.01 -14.94
C LEU A 143 -6.58 -0.32 -15.29
N SER A 144 -7.36 -0.85 -14.36
CA SER A 144 -8.10 -2.09 -14.54
C SER A 144 -9.60 -1.79 -14.59
N GLY A 145 -10.28 -2.19 -15.68
CA GLY A 145 -11.67 -1.84 -15.92
C GLY A 145 -12.69 -2.85 -15.39
N SER A 146 -12.24 -3.96 -14.78
CA SER A 146 -13.07 -5.14 -14.58
C SER A 146 -13.65 -5.34 -13.19
N ILE A 147 -14.06 -4.29 -12.49
CA ILE A 147 -14.86 -4.48 -11.26
C ILE A 147 -16.11 -3.63 -11.35
N ALA A 148 -17.21 -4.30 -11.72
CA ALA A 148 -18.55 -3.72 -11.70
C ALA A 148 -18.84 -3.09 -10.33
N GLY A 149 -19.31 -1.85 -10.31
CA GLY A 149 -19.76 -1.16 -9.11
C GLY A 149 -18.76 -0.24 -8.40
N HIS A 150 -17.55 -0.02 -8.91
CA HIS A 150 -16.52 0.80 -8.22
C HIS A 150 -16.13 2.10 -8.94
N GLY A 151 -17.07 2.77 -9.60
CA GLY A 151 -16.96 4.20 -9.92
C GLY A 151 -16.01 4.61 -11.05
N PHE A 152 -15.34 3.66 -11.72
CA PHE A 152 -14.47 3.92 -12.88
C PHE A 152 -15.07 3.45 -14.22
N GLU A 153 -16.29 2.91 -14.23
CA GLU A 153 -17.00 2.46 -15.44
C GLU A 153 -17.34 3.61 -16.39
N GLN A 154 -17.51 4.81 -15.85
CA GLN A 154 -17.51 6.05 -16.62
C GLN A 154 -16.26 6.82 -16.21
N ALA A 155 -15.31 6.96 -17.15
CA ALA A 155 -14.12 7.77 -16.94
C ALA A 155 -14.52 9.20 -16.57
N ASP A 156 -14.82 9.40 -15.29
CA ASP A 156 -15.08 10.72 -14.76
C ASP A 156 -13.83 11.56 -14.97
N LEU A 157 -13.98 12.61 -15.76
CA LEU A 157 -12.91 13.57 -16.04
C LEU A 157 -12.24 14.09 -14.75
N HIS A 158 -13.00 14.16 -13.65
CA HIS A 158 -12.45 14.59 -12.36
C HIS A 158 -11.47 13.57 -11.76
N ALA A 159 -11.77 12.29 -11.90
CA ALA A 159 -10.88 11.21 -11.46
C ALA A 159 -9.61 11.15 -12.32
N VAL A 160 -9.76 11.27 -13.66
CA VAL A 160 -8.61 11.33 -14.58
C VAL A 160 -7.75 12.58 -14.33
N LYS A 161 -8.35 13.74 -14.05
CA LYS A 161 -7.61 14.94 -13.62
C LYS A 161 -6.86 14.73 -12.30
N ALA A 162 -7.46 14.04 -11.35
CA ALA A 162 -6.79 13.72 -10.08
C ALA A 162 -5.62 12.75 -10.30
N LEU A 163 -5.78 11.75 -11.18
CA LEU A 163 -4.72 10.85 -11.61
C LEU A 163 -3.58 11.59 -12.32
N ALA A 164 -3.89 12.45 -13.29
CA ALA A 164 -2.89 13.22 -14.03
C ALA A 164 -2.00 14.07 -13.12
N ARG A 165 -2.51 14.55 -11.98
CA ARG A 165 -1.72 15.26 -10.96
C ARG A 165 -0.68 14.37 -10.26
N CYS A 166 -0.83 13.06 -10.32
CA CYS A 166 0.14 12.10 -9.81
C CYS A 166 1.19 11.71 -10.87
N CYS A 167 1.03 12.17 -12.10
CA CYS A 167 1.92 11.86 -13.22
C CYS A 167 2.95 12.98 -13.43
N ARG A 168 4.07 12.61 -14.02
CA ARG A 168 5.11 13.51 -14.54
C ARG A 168 5.32 13.21 -16.01
N ARG A 169 5.95 14.11 -16.78
CA ARG A 169 6.31 13.82 -18.16
C ARG A 169 7.04 12.50 -18.27
N GLY A 170 6.59 11.64 -19.16
CA GLY A 170 7.13 10.32 -19.36
C GLY A 170 6.48 9.22 -18.50
N THR A 171 5.56 9.52 -17.58
CA THR A 171 4.78 8.50 -16.87
C THR A 171 4.03 7.64 -17.88
N ARG A 172 4.22 6.32 -17.81
CA ARG A 172 3.57 5.34 -18.70
C ARG A 172 2.27 4.87 -18.10
N LEU A 173 1.27 4.68 -18.93
CA LEU A 173 -0.03 4.17 -18.54
C LEU A 173 -0.38 2.94 -19.36
N ALA A 174 -0.84 1.89 -18.70
CA ALA A 174 -1.46 0.73 -19.32
C ALA A 174 -2.85 0.52 -18.71
N ALA A 175 -3.83 0.24 -19.58
CA ALA A 175 -5.19 -0.09 -19.15
C ALA A 175 -5.63 -1.37 -19.85
N ASP A 176 -6.43 -2.18 -19.16
CA ASP A 176 -7.08 -3.33 -19.77
C ASP A 176 -8.28 -2.89 -20.65
N GLY A 177 -8.79 -3.82 -21.49
CA GLY A 177 -9.74 -3.52 -22.57
C GLY A 177 -11.06 -2.86 -22.16
N ALA A 178 -11.44 -2.91 -20.88
CA ALA A 178 -12.67 -2.30 -20.38
C ALA A 178 -12.59 -0.76 -20.28
N PHE A 179 -11.37 -0.18 -20.35
CA PHE A 179 -11.16 1.27 -20.23
C PHE A 179 -11.28 2.05 -21.56
N ALA A 180 -11.82 1.46 -22.61
CA ALA A 180 -11.93 2.10 -23.93
C ALA A 180 -12.70 3.45 -23.90
N ALA A 181 -13.71 3.58 -23.04
CA ALA A 181 -14.49 4.82 -22.88
C ALA A 181 -13.67 5.98 -22.27
N GLY A 182 -12.56 5.70 -21.59
CA GLY A 182 -11.71 6.71 -20.95
C GLY A 182 -10.69 7.40 -21.86
N LYS A 183 -10.53 6.99 -23.10
CA LYS A 183 -9.52 7.53 -24.03
C LYS A 183 -9.63 9.04 -24.19
N ALA A 184 -10.83 9.56 -24.38
CA ALA A 184 -11.05 10.99 -24.58
C ALA A 184 -10.66 11.79 -23.31
N ALA A 185 -11.03 11.32 -22.12
CA ALA A 185 -10.69 11.96 -20.86
C ALA A 185 -9.17 11.92 -20.59
N LEU A 186 -8.50 10.81 -20.91
CA LEU A 186 -7.05 10.70 -20.81
C LEU A 186 -6.35 11.68 -21.75
N ALA A 187 -6.75 11.75 -23.04
CA ALA A 187 -6.18 12.69 -24.01
C ALA A 187 -6.37 14.14 -23.54
N GLN A 188 -7.56 14.48 -23.05
CA GLN A 188 -7.88 15.81 -22.51
C GLN A 188 -7.03 16.17 -21.27
N CYS A 189 -6.56 15.16 -20.54
CA CYS A 189 -5.71 15.33 -19.35
C CYS A 189 -4.20 15.23 -19.66
N GLY A 190 -3.79 15.21 -20.94
CA GLY A 190 -2.39 15.25 -21.34
C GLY A 190 -1.74 13.89 -21.53
N PHE A 191 -2.53 12.82 -21.66
CA PHE A 191 -2.01 11.52 -22.04
C PHE A 191 -2.03 11.35 -23.56
N GLN A 192 -0.90 11.10 -24.14
CA GLN A 192 -0.76 10.75 -25.55
C GLN A 192 -0.91 9.24 -25.71
N MET A 193 -1.84 8.81 -26.59
CA MET A 193 -2.09 7.41 -26.85
C MET A 193 -0.95 6.81 -27.67
N GLU A 194 -0.42 5.68 -27.23
CA GLU A 194 0.57 4.92 -27.97
C GLU A 194 -0.15 3.85 -28.84
N PRO A 195 0.34 3.56 -30.06
CA PRO A 195 -0.21 2.49 -30.86
C PRO A 195 -0.11 1.16 -30.12
N ALA A 196 -1.10 0.29 -30.33
CA ALA A 196 -1.00 -1.09 -29.84
C ALA A 196 0.27 -1.71 -30.43
N ALA A 197 1.06 -2.38 -29.61
CA ALA A 197 2.20 -3.13 -30.14
C ALA A 197 1.65 -4.16 -31.13
N ASP A 198 2.28 -4.22 -32.32
CA ASP A 198 1.91 -5.18 -33.35
C ASP A 198 1.83 -6.60 -32.75
N THR A 199 0.63 -7.12 -32.67
CA THR A 199 0.42 -8.53 -32.39
C THR A 199 0.74 -9.25 -33.68
N SER A 200 1.80 -10.08 -33.67
CA SER A 200 2.06 -11.04 -34.74
C SER A 200 0.76 -11.80 -35.08
N PRO A 201 0.48 -12.03 -36.37
CA PRO A 201 -0.78 -12.65 -36.79
C PRO A 201 -1.04 -14.07 -36.22
N ASP A 202 -0.04 -14.70 -35.62
CA ASP A 202 -0.11 -16.04 -35.03
C ASP A 202 -0.44 -16.08 -33.53
N THR A 203 -0.67 -14.97 -32.88
CA THR A 203 -1.05 -14.96 -31.46
C THR A 203 -2.55 -14.73 -31.31
N LEU A 204 -3.20 -15.55 -30.45
CA LEU A 204 -4.59 -15.35 -30.03
C LEU A 204 -4.83 -13.88 -29.68
N PRO A 205 -5.98 -13.29 -30.08
CA PRO A 205 -6.27 -11.89 -29.81
C PRO A 205 -6.21 -11.61 -28.30
N LYS A 206 -5.17 -10.94 -27.88
CA LYS A 206 -5.09 -10.41 -26.50
C LYS A 206 -6.16 -9.33 -26.36
N PRO A 207 -6.83 -9.23 -25.19
CA PRO A 207 -7.76 -8.13 -24.95
C PRO A 207 -7.07 -6.80 -25.25
N ALA A 208 -7.76 -5.95 -26.00
CA ALA A 208 -7.21 -4.68 -26.49
C ALA A 208 -6.67 -3.89 -25.30
N GLN A 209 -5.35 -3.75 -25.24
CA GLN A 209 -4.66 -3.02 -24.19
C GLN A 209 -4.51 -1.56 -24.63
N LEU A 210 -5.03 -0.63 -23.81
CA LEU A 210 -4.74 0.79 -23.99
C LEU A 210 -3.36 1.09 -23.42
N ARG A 211 -2.53 1.77 -24.22
CA ARG A 211 -1.24 2.31 -23.78
C ARG A 211 -1.24 3.81 -23.99
N ALA A 212 -0.68 4.52 -23.03
CA ALA A 212 -0.53 5.95 -23.14
C ALA A 212 0.71 6.44 -22.36
N ARG A 213 1.16 7.63 -22.69
CA ARG A 213 2.24 8.33 -22.00
C ARG A 213 1.75 9.70 -21.57
N PHE A 214 2.02 10.08 -20.35
CA PHE A 214 1.72 11.43 -19.90
C PHE A 214 2.76 12.40 -20.48
N ASP A 215 2.35 13.17 -21.45
CA ASP A 215 3.17 14.18 -22.12
C ASP A 215 2.29 15.32 -22.63
N PRO A 216 1.80 16.19 -21.73
CA PRO A 216 0.90 17.28 -22.10
C PRO A 216 1.61 18.36 -22.89
N ASP A 217 0.90 19.02 -23.81
CA ASP A 217 1.39 20.17 -24.58
C ASP A 217 1.62 21.43 -23.72
N TRP A 218 1.07 21.43 -22.50
CA TRP A 218 1.27 22.51 -21.52
C TRP A 218 2.29 22.13 -20.45
N GLU A 219 2.86 23.12 -19.78
CA GLU A 219 3.73 22.88 -18.63
C GLU A 219 2.90 22.47 -17.41
N PRO A 220 3.08 21.24 -16.88
CA PRO A 220 2.38 20.78 -15.69
C PRO A 220 2.73 21.68 -14.49
N ARG A 221 1.71 22.17 -13.80
CA ARG A 221 1.88 23.06 -12.64
C ARG A 221 1.69 22.30 -11.33
N GLY A 222 2.40 22.75 -10.29
CA GLY A 222 2.27 22.25 -8.94
C GLY A 222 3.48 21.45 -8.44
N PRO A 223 3.56 21.18 -7.12
CA PRO A 223 4.75 20.62 -6.49
C PRO A 223 5.08 19.19 -6.95
N ARG A 224 4.12 18.48 -7.55
CA ARG A 224 4.31 17.10 -8.03
C ARG A 224 4.83 17.05 -9.48
N ALA A 225 4.49 18.04 -10.29
CA ALA A 225 4.82 18.07 -11.72
C ALA A 225 6.33 17.97 -11.99
N ASN A 226 7.11 18.64 -11.15
CA ASN A 226 8.57 18.71 -11.24
C ASN A 226 9.28 18.00 -10.09
N ALA A 227 8.56 17.19 -9.28
CA ALA A 227 9.14 16.46 -8.18
C ALA A 227 10.10 15.37 -8.68
N GLN A 228 11.35 15.75 -8.87
CA GLN A 228 12.43 14.79 -9.07
C GLN A 228 12.63 14.02 -7.76
N PRO A 229 12.86 12.71 -7.82
CA PRO A 229 13.30 11.98 -6.63
C PRO A 229 14.59 12.61 -6.13
N THR A 230 14.60 13.05 -4.88
CA THR A 230 15.84 13.52 -4.28
C THR A 230 16.87 12.40 -4.31
N PRO A 231 18.03 12.58 -4.97
CA PRO A 231 19.05 11.55 -5.00
C PRO A 231 19.53 11.28 -3.57
N PRO A 232 19.89 10.05 -3.24
CA PRO A 232 20.47 9.74 -1.94
C PRO A 232 21.72 10.56 -1.68
N MET A 233 21.76 11.19 -0.51
CA MET A 233 22.87 12.05 -0.06
C MET A 233 23.33 11.63 1.34
N ARG A 234 24.11 12.45 2.01
CA ARG A 234 24.49 12.27 3.42
C ARG A 234 23.41 12.87 4.32
N CYS A 235 23.12 12.19 5.42
CA CYS A 235 22.15 12.63 6.42
C CYS A 235 22.69 12.34 7.81
N VAL A 236 22.46 13.28 8.74
CA VAL A 236 22.75 13.09 10.16
C VAL A 236 21.42 12.98 10.90
N VAL A 237 21.30 11.93 11.72
CA VAL A 237 20.17 11.71 12.63
C VAL A 237 20.65 11.94 14.04
N ILE A 238 20.00 12.84 14.76
CA ILE A 238 20.31 13.14 16.16
C ILE A 238 19.41 12.33 17.07
N GLY A 239 20.01 11.51 17.92
CA GLY A 239 19.35 10.57 18.81
C GLY A 239 19.43 9.12 18.33
N ALA A 240 20.00 8.23 19.16
CA ALA A 240 20.18 6.80 18.90
C ALA A 240 19.13 5.92 19.62
N GLY A 241 18.01 6.49 20.04
CA GLY A 241 16.85 5.76 20.55
C GLY A 241 16.03 5.13 19.41
N VAL A 242 14.92 4.45 19.74
CA VAL A 242 14.07 3.74 18.78
C VAL A 242 13.59 4.61 17.62
N ALA A 243 13.26 5.87 17.86
CA ALA A 243 12.81 6.81 16.83
C ALA A 243 13.93 7.16 15.84
N GLY A 244 15.12 7.50 16.35
CA GLY A 244 16.29 7.79 15.52
C GLY A 244 16.73 6.58 14.71
N ALA A 245 16.75 5.38 15.33
CA ALA A 245 17.06 4.13 14.66
C ALA A 245 16.07 3.84 13.51
N ALA A 246 14.76 4.06 13.72
CA ALA A 246 13.74 3.88 12.70
C ALA A 246 13.93 4.84 11.52
N CYS A 247 14.22 6.13 11.81
CA CYS A 247 14.53 7.14 10.78
C CYS A 247 15.79 6.77 10.00
N ALA A 248 16.87 6.43 10.70
CA ALA A 248 18.14 6.05 10.09
C ALA A 248 18.00 4.83 9.18
N ALA A 249 17.34 3.78 9.67
CA ALA A 249 17.06 2.57 8.88
C ALA A 249 16.20 2.87 7.64
N SER A 250 15.20 3.73 7.78
CA SER A 250 14.34 4.15 6.66
C SER A 250 15.12 4.89 5.57
N LEU A 251 16.02 5.79 5.95
CA LEU A 251 16.87 6.53 5.03
C LEU A 251 17.93 5.63 4.38
N ALA A 252 18.59 4.77 5.15
CA ALA A 252 19.60 3.83 4.66
C ALA A 252 19.03 2.87 3.61
N ARG A 253 17.81 2.35 3.81
CA ARG A 253 17.10 1.52 2.82
C ARG A 253 16.89 2.26 1.49
N ARG A 254 16.75 3.58 1.52
CA ARG A 254 16.63 4.45 0.34
C ARG A 254 17.96 4.87 -0.27
N GLY A 255 19.08 4.36 0.28
CA GLY A 255 20.42 4.61 -0.24
C GLY A 255 21.15 5.80 0.36
N TRP A 256 20.55 6.49 1.34
CA TRP A 256 21.22 7.58 2.02
C TRP A 256 22.40 7.09 2.86
N GLN A 257 23.47 7.86 2.91
CA GLN A 257 24.56 7.65 3.85
C GLN A 257 24.16 8.31 5.17
N VAL A 258 23.81 7.49 6.16
CA VAL A 258 23.27 7.98 7.43
C VAL A 258 24.32 7.86 8.53
N GLN A 259 24.54 8.97 9.23
CA GLN A 259 25.30 9.02 10.47
C GLN A 259 24.33 9.29 11.62
N VAL A 260 24.41 8.50 12.69
CA VAL A 260 23.63 8.73 13.91
C VAL A 260 24.53 9.30 14.97
N LEU A 261 24.09 10.38 15.60
CA LEU A 261 24.80 11.05 16.72
C LEU A 261 23.92 10.97 17.96
N ASP A 262 24.51 10.67 19.11
CA ASP A 262 23.88 10.70 20.42
C ASP A 262 24.80 11.28 21.45
N THR A 263 24.26 11.80 22.54
CA THR A 263 25.04 12.28 23.70
C THR A 263 25.64 11.14 24.50
N SER A 264 25.05 9.94 24.40
CA SER A 264 25.50 8.74 25.09
C SER A 264 26.50 7.96 24.23
N THR A 265 27.39 7.24 24.89
CA THR A 265 28.40 6.39 24.22
C THR A 265 27.81 5.10 23.60
N THR A 266 26.62 4.71 24.03
CA THR A 266 25.92 3.51 23.56
C THR A 266 24.55 3.88 22.98
N PRO A 267 24.09 3.20 21.92
CA PRO A 267 22.74 3.39 21.41
C PRO A 267 21.70 2.93 22.44
N ALA A 268 20.50 3.48 22.36
CA ALA A 268 19.35 3.16 23.21
C ALA A 268 19.58 3.43 24.72
N ALA A 269 20.46 4.37 25.08
CA ALA A 269 20.80 4.66 26.49
C ALA A 269 19.73 5.43 27.27
N GLY A 270 18.76 6.06 26.60
CA GLY A 270 17.64 6.78 27.23
C GLY A 270 16.46 5.86 27.58
N ALA A 271 15.23 6.31 27.31
CA ALA A 271 14.00 5.52 27.53
C ALA A 271 14.00 4.17 26.78
N SER A 272 14.76 4.07 25.70
CA SER A 272 14.91 2.82 24.93
C SER A 272 15.77 1.75 25.61
N SER A 273 16.40 2.06 26.76
CA SER A 273 17.18 1.10 27.57
C SER A 273 16.32 0.35 28.60
N LEU A 274 15.05 0.69 28.74
CA LEU A 274 14.15 -0.01 29.65
C LEU A 274 14.08 -1.50 29.31
N PRO A 275 14.01 -2.40 30.32
CA PRO A 275 14.01 -3.85 30.12
C PRO A 275 12.86 -4.32 29.24
N VAL A 276 11.72 -3.63 29.28
CA VAL A 276 10.50 -3.94 28.50
C VAL A 276 9.95 -2.64 27.97
N GLY A 277 9.58 -2.65 26.67
CA GLY A 277 8.83 -1.60 26.01
C GLY A 277 7.48 -2.11 25.55
N VAL A 278 6.44 -1.32 25.77
CA VAL A 278 5.08 -1.61 25.27
C VAL A 278 4.72 -0.62 24.19
N PHE A 279 4.13 -1.08 23.11
CA PHE A 279 3.54 -0.22 22.10
C PHE A 279 2.10 -0.66 21.81
N ALA A 280 1.20 0.30 21.84
CA ALA A 280 -0.21 0.11 21.54
C ALA A 280 -0.74 1.31 20.76
N PRO A 281 -1.80 1.17 19.95
CA PRO A 281 -2.38 2.31 19.28
C PRO A 281 -3.15 3.19 20.29
N HIS A 282 -3.10 4.49 20.09
CA HIS A 282 -4.08 5.36 20.71
C HIS A 282 -5.43 5.16 20.03
N LEU A 283 -6.49 5.07 20.80
CA LEU A 283 -7.84 4.86 20.29
C LEU A 283 -8.75 5.98 20.79
N SER A 284 -9.60 6.50 19.91
CA SER A 284 -10.61 7.50 20.21
C SER A 284 -11.94 7.16 19.52
N PRO A 285 -13.10 7.52 20.12
CA PRO A 285 -14.40 7.21 19.53
C PRO A 285 -14.63 7.78 18.13
N ASP A 286 -13.96 8.90 17.82
CA ASP A 286 -14.06 9.63 16.55
C ASP A 286 -12.98 9.21 15.52
N ASP A 287 -12.17 8.21 15.84
CA ASP A 287 -11.04 7.77 15.01
C ASP A 287 -10.19 8.94 14.46
N ASN A 288 -9.82 9.87 15.33
CA ASN A 288 -9.10 11.08 14.96
C ASN A 288 -7.72 10.81 14.32
N LEU A 289 -7.08 11.86 13.83
CA LEU A 289 -5.78 11.76 13.14
C LEU A 289 -4.70 11.10 14.01
N PHE A 290 -4.68 11.38 15.32
CA PHE A 290 -3.70 10.78 16.22
C PHE A 290 -3.90 9.26 16.35
N SER A 291 -5.15 8.79 16.44
CA SER A 291 -5.48 7.36 16.43
C SER A 291 -4.98 6.67 15.14
N ARG A 292 -5.20 7.29 14.00
CA ARG A 292 -4.76 6.74 12.69
C ARG A 292 -3.25 6.71 12.55
N ILE A 293 -2.54 7.74 12.99
CA ILE A 293 -1.08 7.80 12.96
C ILE A 293 -0.48 6.75 13.92
N SER A 294 -1.02 6.64 15.13
CA SER A 294 -0.53 5.66 16.12
C SER A 294 -0.71 4.22 15.66
N ARG A 295 -1.87 3.88 15.05
CA ARG A 295 -2.07 2.56 14.42
C ARG A 295 -1.07 2.30 13.29
N SER A 296 -0.78 3.30 12.45
CA SER A 296 0.25 3.18 11.43
C SER A 296 1.63 2.91 12.03
N GLY A 297 1.95 3.56 13.16
CA GLY A 297 3.17 3.32 13.92
C GLY A 297 3.25 1.90 14.50
N VAL A 298 2.16 1.42 15.12
CA VAL A 298 2.08 0.05 15.64
C VAL A 298 2.27 -0.98 14.53
N ARG A 299 1.59 -0.81 13.40
CA ARG A 299 1.79 -1.68 12.22
C ARG A 299 3.24 -1.69 11.75
N ALA A 300 3.87 -0.52 11.63
CA ALA A 300 5.26 -0.42 11.22
C ALA A 300 6.22 -1.10 12.22
N MET A 301 5.93 -0.99 13.53
CA MET A 301 6.71 -1.66 14.58
C MET A 301 6.55 -3.18 14.51
N LEU A 302 5.32 -3.69 14.38
CA LEU A 302 5.06 -5.14 14.25
C LEU A 302 5.78 -5.73 13.03
N GLN A 303 5.73 -5.05 11.89
CA GLN A 303 6.48 -5.46 10.69
C GLN A 303 7.99 -5.47 10.94
N GLN A 304 8.51 -4.47 11.68
CA GLN A 304 9.92 -4.40 12.02
C GLN A 304 10.33 -5.51 12.99
N CYS A 305 9.51 -5.79 14.00
CA CYS A 305 9.73 -6.88 14.94
C CYS A 305 9.74 -8.24 14.23
N ALA A 306 8.76 -8.50 13.36
CA ALA A 306 8.69 -9.73 12.58
C ALA A 306 9.90 -9.93 11.64
N GLU A 307 10.46 -8.83 11.15
CA GLU A 307 11.59 -8.83 10.22
C GLU A 307 12.95 -9.02 10.91
N LEU A 308 13.15 -8.44 12.10
CA LEU A 308 14.45 -8.34 12.76
C LEU A 308 14.59 -9.14 14.05
N LEU A 309 13.48 -9.55 14.67
CA LEU A 309 13.45 -10.08 16.02
C LEU A 309 12.74 -11.44 16.04
N ARG A 310 13.03 -12.26 17.07
CA ARG A 310 12.42 -13.59 17.25
C ARG A 310 11.17 -13.47 18.12
N ALA A 311 10.01 -13.83 17.57
CA ALA A 311 8.77 -13.89 18.32
C ALA A 311 8.87 -14.88 19.50
N GLY A 312 8.31 -14.52 20.63
CA GLY A 312 8.35 -15.32 21.88
C GLY A 312 9.66 -15.20 22.66
N VAL A 313 10.71 -14.57 22.12
CA VAL A 313 12.00 -14.35 22.77
C VAL A 313 12.29 -12.86 22.90
N ASP A 314 12.36 -12.16 21.78
CA ASP A 314 12.71 -10.74 21.75
C ASP A 314 11.46 -9.84 21.79
N TRP A 315 10.31 -10.35 21.38
CA TRP A 315 9.02 -9.67 21.41
C TRP A 315 7.84 -10.64 21.45
N CYS A 316 6.68 -10.15 21.90
CA CYS A 316 5.45 -10.92 21.93
C CYS A 316 4.26 -10.02 21.59
N ALA A 317 3.33 -10.52 20.78
CA ALA A 317 2.05 -9.88 20.50
C ALA A 317 1.02 -10.21 21.61
N SER A 318 1.32 -9.82 22.85
CA SER A 318 0.50 -10.14 24.04
C SER A 318 -0.84 -9.38 24.09
N GLY A 319 -0.98 -8.34 23.28
CA GLY A 319 -2.03 -7.35 23.45
C GLY A 319 -1.79 -6.44 24.65
N VAL A 320 -2.66 -5.43 24.80
CA VAL A 320 -2.66 -4.51 25.94
C VAL A 320 -4.09 -4.37 26.44
N LEU A 321 -4.29 -4.65 27.73
CA LEU A 321 -5.57 -4.39 28.39
C LEU A 321 -5.57 -2.94 28.88
N GLU A 322 -6.45 -2.12 28.35
CA GLU A 322 -6.63 -0.73 28.77
C GLU A 322 -7.90 -0.61 29.62
N ARG A 323 -7.74 -0.18 30.87
CA ARG A 323 -8.85 0.17 31.74
C ARG A 323 -9.17 1.66 31.59
N ARG A 324 -10.42 1.98 31.23
CA ARG A 324 -10.90 3.35 31.13
C ARG A 324 -11.84 3.66 32.29
N PRO A 325 -11.58 4.74 33.06
CA PRO A 325 -12.53 5.16 34.10
C PRO A 325 -13.84 5.62 33.46
N ALA A 326 -14.96 5.39 34.17
CA ALA A 326 -16.29 5.81 33.77
C ALA A 326 -17.00 5.02 32.66
N GLY A 327 -16.63 3.76 32.41
CA GLY A 327 -17.45 2.85 31.57
C GLY A 327 -17.52 3.18 30.08
N HIS A 328 -16.79 4.19 29.60
CA HIS A 328 -16.73 4.50 28.19
C HIS A 328 -15.62 3.75 27.49
N LEU A 329 -15.97 2.73 26.68
CA LEU A 329 -14.99 1.95 25.93
C LEU A 329 -14.14 2.79 24.96
N GLY A 330 -14.64 3.95 24.53
CA GLY A 330 -13.89 4.85 23.66
C GLY A 330 -13.59 4.26 22.28
N LEU A 331 -14.33 3.22 21.87
CA LEU A 331 -14.21 2.63 20.53
C LEU A 331 -15.18 3.30 19.57
N PRO A 332 -14.84 3.44 18.30
CA PRO A 332 -15.79 3.80 17.25
C PRO A 332 -16.93 2.79 17.19
N ALA A 333 -18.14 3.25 16.88
CA ALA A 333 -19.36 2.44 16.94
C ALA A 333 -19.37 1.24 15.97
N ASP A 334 -18.60 1.32 14.88
CA ASP A 334 -18.50 0.32 13.84
C ASP A 334 -17.38 -0.71 14.06
N TRP A 335 -16.67 -0.64 15.21
CA TRP A 335 -15.56 -1.54 15.50
C TRP A 335 -15.95 -2.86 16.19
N GLY A 336 -17.23 -3.22 16.21
CA GLY A 336 -17.70 -4.49 16.75
C GLY A 336 -17.26 -5.74 15.96
N ALA A 337 -16.76 -5.55 14.72
CA ALA A 337 -16.25 -6.61 13.84
C ALA A 337 -14.97 -6.14 13.11
N SER A 338 -14.29 -7.08 12.44
CA SER A 338 -13.16 -6.72 11.58
C SER A 338 -13.60 -5.74 10.46
N PRO A 339 -12.72 -4.78 10.06
CA PRO A 339 -11.33 -4.66 10.48
C PRO A 339 -11.10 -3.86 11.77
N GLY A 340 -12.11 -3.29 12.41
CA GLY A 340 -11.98 -2.52 13.63
C GLY A 340 -11.58 -3.37 14.84
N ALA A 341 -12.25 -4.51 15.01
CA ALA A 341 -11.99 -5.46 16.08
C ALA A 341 -10.56 -6.03 16.06
N ASP A 342 -9.88 -6.02 14.91
CA ASP A 342 -8.47 -6.44 14.83
C ASP A 342 -7.53 -5.50 15.60
N TRP A 343 -7.95 -4.25 15.83
CA TRP A 343 -7.19 -3.24 16.58
C TRP A 343 -7.56 -3.21 18.06
N SER A 344 -8.83 -3.31 18.37
CA SER A 344 -9.32 -3.28 19.73
C SER A 344 -10.75 -3.79 19.83
N GLN A 345 -11.03 -4.50 20.89
CA GLN A 345 -12.36 -5.01 21.20
C GLN A 345 -12.59 -4.98 22.71
N LYS A 346 -13.84 -5.12 23.13
CA LYS A 346 -14.17 -5.29 24.54
C LYS A 346 -13.48 -6.55 25.07
N ALA A 347 -12.86 -6.44 26.25
CA ALA A 347 -12.23 -7.59 26.89
C ALA A 347 -13.26 -8.67 27.22
N SER A 348 -12.88 -9.93 27.03
CA SER A 348 -13.70 -11.08 27.45
C SER A 348 -13.68 -11.24 28.96
N ALA A 349 -14.70 -11.90 29.52
CA ALA A 349 -14.74 -12.24 30.94
C ALA A 349 -13.50 -13.06 31.37
N GLU A 350 -13.00 -13.94 30.51
CA GLU A 350 -11.77 -14.70 30.73
C GLU A 350 -10.55 -13.79 30.82
N THR A 351 -10.43 -12.81 29.95
CA THR A 351 -9.33 -11.83 29.97
C THR A 351 -9.36 -10.99 31.24
N LEU A 352 -10.54 -10.55 31.67
CA LEU A 352 -10.71 -9.78 32.90
C LEU A 352 -10.32 -10.60 34.11
N LEU A 353 -10.78 -11.84 34.17
CA LEU A 353 -10.45 -12.78 35.26
C LEU A 353 -8.94 -13.05 35.33
N ALA A 354 -8.29 -13.30 34.19
CA ALA A 354 -6.84 -13.50 34.12
C ALA A 354 -6.04 -12.25 34.57
N ALA A 355 -6.61 -11.06 34.37
CA ALA A 355 -6.03 -9.79 34.82
C ALA A 355 -6.38 -9.44 36.27
N GLY A 356 -7.18 -10.27 36.98
CA GLY A 356 -7.64 -9.99 38.34
C GLY A 356 -8.63 -8.83 38.45
N LEU A 357 -9.37 -8.56 37.36
CA LEU A 357 -10.36 -7.48 37.30
C LEU A 357 -11.80 -8.00 37.45
N PRO A 358 -12.72 -7.17 37.97
CA PRO A 358 -14.15 -7.53 38.01
C PRO A 358 -14.69 -7.72 36.59
N GLN A 359 -15.68 -8.63 36.45
CA GLN A 359 -16.31 -8.94 35.16
C GLN A 359 -17.23 -7.80 34.64
N GLU A 360 -17.50 -6.80 35.45
CA GLU A 360 -18.40 -5.67 35.15
C GLU A 360 -17.63 -4.38 34.77
N ASP A 361 -16.32 -4.42 34.70
CA ASP A 361 -15.49 -3.24 34.34
C ASP A 361 -15.21 -3.09 32.83
#